data_b695a9d7b8f09ca336eae5df24d43a21
#
_entry.id   b695a9d7b8f09ca336eae5df24d43a21
#
_cell.length_a   1.000
_cell.length_b   1.000
_cell.length_c   1.000
_cell.angle_alpha   90.00
_cell.angle_beta   90.00
_cell.angle_gamma   90.00
#
_symmetry.space_group_name_H-M   'P 1'
#
loop_
_entity.id
_entity.type
_entity.pdbx_description
1 polymer ?
#
loop_
_entity_poly.entity_id
_entity_poly.type
_entity_poly.pdbx_seq_one_letter_code
_entity_poly.pdbx_strand_id
1 'polypeptide(L)'
;MILEPLTAGPGGALPAPLLTELTALYASNREYHALSGDFPDPGDVRPEQVAAALADEAAVPGAEVLLAYDRGRLTGIAITLAHHPDPADPDPWIGLLMIDAGLHGQGHGRRLASLLEDRFRRADRTAVRLAVLTNNPGALAFWTALGYEVIDHREDRRLGRPCAVLRKPLAAERA
;
A
#
# COMPACT_ATOMS: atom_id res chain seq x y z
N MET A 1 16.13 -4.71 -2.35
CA MET A 1 14.75 -4.79 -1.80
C MET A 1 14.09 -6.05 -2.33
N ILE A 2 13.49 -6.83 -1.46
CA ILE A 2 12.68 -8.01 -1.78
C ILE A 2 11.28 -7.84 -1.20
N LEU A 3 10.29 -8.52 -1.79
CA LEU A 3 8.92 -8.55 -1.28
C LEU A 3 8.61 -9.94 -0.74
N GLU A 4 8.06 -9.97 0.46
CA GLU A 4 7.61 -11.19 1.12
C GLU A 4 6.14 -11.06 1.53
N PRO A 5 5.27 -12.04 1.24
CA PRO A 5 3.91 -12.02 1.74
C PRO A 5 3.90 -12.04 3.27
N LEU A 6 3.03 -11.23 3.87
CA LEU A 6 2.78 -11.30 5.31
C LEU A 6 2.12 -12.64 5.63
N THR A 7 2.81 -13.44 6.43
CA THR A 7 2.28 -14.73 6.90
C THR A 7 1.90 -14.60 8.36
N ALA A 8 0.62 -14.72 8.63
CA ALA A 8 0.13 -14.81 10.01
C ALA A 8 0.32 -16.25 10.54
N GLY A 9 0.62 -16.35 11.82
CA GLY A 9 0.67 -17.62 12.53
C GLY A 9 -0.73 -18.20 12.80
N PRO A 10 -0.80 -19.30 13.56
CA PRO A 10 -2.06 -19.90 13.97
C PRO A 10 -2.99 -18.86 14.63
N GLY A 11 -4.27 -18.85 14.22
CA GLY A 11 -5.23 -17.87 14.73
C GLY A 11 -5.08 -16.44 14.21
N GLY A 12 -4.26 -16.23 13.17
CA GLY A 12 -4.08 -14.89 12.58
C GLY A 12 -3.11 -13.98 13.34
N ALA A 13 -2.45 -14.49 14.38
CA ALA A 13 -1.52 -13.70 15.18
C ALA A 13 -0.20 -13.42 14.43
N LEU A 14 0.29 -12.21 14.54
CA LEU A 14 1.61 -11.84 14.03
C LEU A 14 2.69 -12.15 15.07
N PRO A 15 3.88 -12.63 14.63
CA PRO A 15 5.02 -12.79 15.54
C PRO A 15 5.35 -11.45 16.22
N ALA A 16 5.59 -11.48 17.53
CA ALA A 16 5.83 -10.25 18.31
C ALA A 16 6.98 -9.37 17.77
N PRO A 17 8.13 -9.92 17.33
CA PRO A 17 9.18 -9.11 16.71
C PRO A 17 8.70 -8.38 15.44
N LEU A 18 7.98 -9.09 14.56
CA LEU A 18 7.46 -8.51 13.34
C LEU A 18 6.41 -7.43 13.62
N LEU A 19 5.52 -7.66 14.59
CA LEU A 19 4.53 -6.66 15.00
C LEU A 19 5.20 -5.40 15.55
N THR A 20 6.30 -5.54 16.28
CA THR A 20 7.10 -4.40 16.75
C THR A 20 7.68 -3.60 15.58
N GLU A 21 8.27 -4.25 14.59
CA GLU A 21 8.81 -3.59 13.39
C GLU A 21 7.71 -2.90 12.57
N LEU A 22 6.57 -3.58 12.36
CA LEU A 22 5.41 -3.02 11.67
C LEU A 22 4.85 -1.80 12.41
N THR A 23 4.74 -1.88 13.73
CA THR A 23 4.28 -0.74 14.54
C THR A 23 5.20 0.46 14.39
N ALA A 24 6.52 0.24 14.42
CA ALA A 24 7.50 1.31 14.21
C ALA A 24 7.40 1.91 12.80
N LEU A 25 7.19 1.08 11.77
CA LEU A 25 6.97 1.53 10.39
C LEU A 25 5.72 2.42 10.28
N TYR A 26 4.59 1.99 10.84
CA TYR A 26 3.35 2.77 10.85
C TYR A 26 3.53 4.07 11.63
N ALA A 27 4.04 4.00 12.85
CA ALA A 27 4.28 5.18 13.70
C ALA A 27 5.24 6.21 13.09
N SER A 28 6.18 5.77 12.22
CA SER A 28 7.06 6.68 11.50
C SER A 28 6.32 7.59 10.52
N ASN A 29 5.16 7.16 10.00
CA ASN A 29 4.37 7.85 8.98
C ASN A 29 3.25 8.73 9.57
N ARG A 30 3.55 9.45 10.64
CA ARG A 30 2.60 10.27 11.39
C ARG A 30 1.82 11.27 10.51
N GLU A 31 2.51 11.93 9.57
CA GLU A 31 1.88 12.90 8.67
C GLU A 31 0.83 12.23 7.77
N TYR A 32 1.13 11.06 7.23
CA TYR A 32 0.17 10.29 6.44
C TYR A 32 -1.06 9.93 7.29
N HIS A 33 -0.86 9.42 8.50
CA HIS A 33 -1.97 9.05 9.37
C HIS A 33 -2.82 10.25 9.82
N ALA A 34 -2.21 11.43 9.94
CA ALA A 34 -2.97 12.67 10.20
C ALA A 34 -3.85 13.07 8.99
N LEU A 35 -3.42 12.77 7.75
CA LEU A 35 -4.22 13.04 6.56
C LEU A 35 -5.29 11.96 6.34
N SER A 36 -4.97 10.71 6.58
CA SER A 36 -5.86 9.58 6.31
C SER A 36 -6.94 9.41 7.37
N GLY A 37 -6.64 9.72 8.63
CA GLY A 37 -7.56 9.50 9.75
C GLY A 37 -7.78 8.01 10.08
N ASP A 38 -6.88 7.13 9.64
CA ASP A 38 -7.00 5.68 9.87
C ASP A 38 -6.74 5.29 11.33
N PHE A 39 -6.02 6.13 12.08
CA PHE A 39 -5.76 5.93 13.51
C PHE A 39 -6.31 7.10 14.32
N PRO A 40 -6.89 6.84 15.52
CA PRO A 40 -7.47 7.88 16.37
C PRO A 40 -6.46 8.96 16.80
N ASP A 41 -5.22 8.56 17.09
CA ASP A 41 -4.11 9.46 17.36
C ASP A 41 -2.91 9.09 16.47
N PRO A 42 -2.59 9.91 15.46
CA PRO A 42 -1.42 9.69 14.60
C PRO A 42 -0.08 9.74 15.34
N GLY A 43 -0.06 10.28 16.55
CA GLY A 43 1.12 10.36 17.41
C GLY A 43 1.29 9.16 18.34
N ASP A 44 0.26 8.32 18.49
CA ASP A 44 0.24 7.14 19.38
C ASP A 44 -0.32 5.93 18.64
N VAL A 45 0.39 5.48 17.61
CA VAL A 45 0.06 4.25 16.87
C VAL A 45 0.53 3.05 17.68
N ARG A 46 -0.40 2.19 18.09
CA ARG A 46 -0.13 1.07 18.99
C ARG A 46 -0.16 -0.28 18.27
N PRO A 47 0.60 -1.30 18.79
CA PRO A 47 0.70 -2.62 18.16
C PRO A 47 -0.64 -3.29 17.90
N GLU A 48 -1.58 -3.21 18.83
CA GLU A 48 -2.91 -3.81 18.68
C GLU A 48 -3.74 -3.15 17.56
N GLN A 49 -3.55 -1.86 17.32
CA GLN A 49 -4.20 -1.14 16.23
C GLN A 49 -3.63 -1.55 14.87
N VAL A 50 -2.32 -1.69 14.77
CA VAL A 50 -1.65 -2.16 13.54
C VAL A 50 -2.03 -3.61 13.25
N ALA A 51 -2.05 -4.47 14.26
CA ALA A 51 -2.47 -5.87 14.11
C ALA A 51 -3.92 -5.96 13.61
N ALA A 52 -4.83 -5.18 14.19
CA ALA A 52 -6.24 -5.15 13.78
C ALA A 52 -6.38 -4.64 12.34
N ALA A 53 -5.72 -3.53 11.98
CA ALA A 53 -5.76 -2.99 10.62
C ALA A 53 -5.26 -4.00 9.58
N LEU A 54 -4.16 -4.69 9.86
CA LEU A 54 -3.61 -5.71 8.96
C LEU A 54 -4.49 -6.96 8.87
N ALA A 55 -5.16 -7.34 9.96
CA ALA A 55 -6.12 -8.44 9.95
C ALA A 55 -7.36 -8.10 9.10
N ASP A 56 -7.87 -6.87 9.20
CA ASP A 56 -8.98 -6.38 8.39
C ASP A 56 -8.63 -6.39 6.90
N GLU A 57 -7.43 -5.92 6.54
CA GLU A 57 -6.96 -5.94 5.16
C GLU A 57 -6.78 -7.36 4.62
N ALA A 58 -6.18 -8.25 5.42
CA ALA A 58 -5.98 -9.65 5.05
C ALA A 58 -7.30 -10.44 4.90
N ALA A 59 -8.37 -9.99 5.55
CA ALA A 59 -9.70 -10.58 5.43
C ALA A 59 -10.42 -10.22 4.12
N VAL A 60 -9.95 -9.20 3.39
CA VAL A 60 -10.55 -8.80 2.11
C VAL A 60 -10.22 -9.84 1.03
N PRO A 61 -11.22 -10.43 0.36
CA PRO A 61 -10.98 -11.40 -0.70
C PRO A 61 -10.10 -10.85 -1.82
N GLY A 62 -8.99 -11.53 -2.11
CA GLY A 62 -8.03 -11.11 -3.14
C GLY A 62 -7.05 -10.04 -2.69
N ALA A 63 -7.11 -9.60 -1.43
CA ALA A 63 -6.07 -8.74 -0.87
C ALA A 63 -4.82 -9.53 -0.49
N GLU A 64 -3.67 -8.90 -0.65
CA GLU A 64 -2.39 -9.43 -0.24
C GLU A 64 -1.59 -8.32 0.46
N VAL A 65 -1.07 -8.63 1.63
CA VAL A 65 -0.17 -7.76 2.38
C VAL A 65 1.26 -8.19 2.10
N LEU A 66 2.09 -7.28 1.61
CA LEU A 66 3.47 -7.52 1.20
C LEU A 66 4.43 -6.69 2.04
N LEU A 67 5.43 -7.34 2.62
CA LEU A 67 6.49 -6.71 3.39
C LEU A 67 7.70 -6.45 2.49
N ALA A 68 8.22 -5.24 2.52
CA ALA A 68 9.39 -4.85 1.74
C ALA A 68 10.65 -4.84 2.63
N TYR A 69 11.58 -5.72 2.33
CA TYR A 69 12.86 -5.81 3.04
C TYR A 69 14.01 -5.29 2.17
N ASP A 70 14.89 -4.51 2.75
CA ASP A 70 16.16 -4.15 2.14
C ASP A 70 17.32 -4.48 3.11
N ARG A 71 18.26 -5.32 2.65
CA ARG A 71 19.38 -5.83 3.47
C ARG A 71 18.94 -6.44 4.80
N GLY A 72 17.83 -7.18 4.79
CA GLY A 72 17.28 -7.87 5.96
C GLY A 72 16.51 -6.98 6.94
N ARG A 73 16.34 -5.67 6.66
CA ARG A 73 15.56 -4.74 7.46
C ARG A 73 14.19 -4.51 6.79
N LEU A 74 13.12 -4.51 7.56
CA LEU A 74 11.80 -4.06 7.10
C LEU A 74 11.87 -2.55 6.78
N THR A 75 11.59 -2.20 5.53
CA THR A 75 11.68 -0.81 5.03
C THR A 75 10.36 -0.27 4.53
N GLY A 76 9.38 -1.13 4.32
CA GLY A 76 8.07 -0.73 3.84
C GLY A 76 7.06 -1.86 3.82
N ILE A 77 5.83 -1.49 3.50
CA ILE A 77 4.69 -2.38 3.35
C ILE A 77 3.88 -1.95 2.14
N ALA A 78 3.28 -2.91 1.46
CA ALA A 78 2.27 -2.67 0.45
C ALA A 78 1.06 -3.58 0.66
N ILE A 79 -0.10 -3.07 0.32
CA ILE A 79 -1.34 -3.87 0.27
C ILE A 79 -1.83 -3.80 -1.17
N THR A 80 -2.08 -4.95 -1.76
CA THR A 80 -2.58 -5.07 -3.12
C THR A 80 -3.89 -5.83 -3.15
N LEU A 81 -4.72 -5.54 -4.15
CA LEU A 81 -5.98 -6.21 -4.38
C LEU A 81 -6.02 -6.73 -5.81
N ALA A 82 -6.17 -8.03 -5.98
CA ALA A 82 -6.14 -8.68 -7.29
C ALA A 82 -7.37 -8.32 -8.16
N HIS A 83 -8.52 -8.10 -7.50
CA HIS A 83 -9.79 -7.76 -8.12
C HIS A 83 -10.55 -6.77 -7.25
N HIS A 84 -10.93 -5.64 -7.82
CA HIS A 84 -11.80 -4.69 -7.13
C HIS A 84 -13.21 -5.29 -6.93
N PRO A 85 -13.90 -5.01 -5.81
CA PRO A 85 -15.28 -5.48 -5.58
C PRO A 85 -16.29 -4.97 -6.61
N ASP A 86 -15.99 -3.85 -7.28
CA ASP A 86 -16.78 -3.34 -8.38
C ASP A 86 -16.35 -4.02 -9.69
N PRO A 87 -17.23 -4.77 -10.37
CA PRO A 87 -16.90 -5.44 -11.62
C PRO A 87 -16.58 -4.48 -12.77
N ALA A 88 -16.93 -3.20 -12.66
CA ALA A 88 -16.54 -2.16 -13.60
C ALA A 88 -15.06 -1.75 -13.47
N ASP A 89 -14.39 -2.17 -12.40
CA ASP A 89 -12.95 -1.95 -12.14
C ASP A 89 -12.15 -3.26 -12.40
N PRO A 90 -11.78 -3.58 -13.64
CA PRO A 90 -11.16 -4.87 -13.98
C PRO A 90 -9.67 -4.96 -13.58
N ASP A 91 -9.04 -3.83 -13.31
CA ASP A 91 -7.62 -3.77 -13.01
C ASP A 91 -7.34 -4.14 -11.53
N PRO A 92 -6.16 -4.70 -11.21
CA PRO A 92 -5.71 -4.84 -9.84
C PRO A 92 -5.42 -3.47 -9.22
N TRP A 93 -5.41 -3.41 -7.88
CA TRP A 93 -5.21 -2.18 -7.13
C TRP A 93 -4.00 -2.26 -6.20
N ILE A 94 -3.33 -1.12 -6.02
CA ILE A 94 -2.44 -0.86 -4.89
C ILE A 94 -3.28 -0.08 -3.87
N GLY A 95 -3.68 -0.75 -2.78
CA GLY A 95 -4.46 -0.15 -1.69
C GLY A 95 -3.61 0.65 -0.73
N LEU A 96 -2.36 0.23 -0.50
CA LEU A 96 -1.39 0.93 0.33
C LEU A 96 0.02 0.72 -0.24
N LEU A 97 0.83 1.77 -0.18
CA LEU A 97 2.29 1.72 -0.30
C LEU A 97 2.87 2.66 0.75
N MET A 98 3.58 2.11 1.71
CA MET A 98 4.16 2.88 2.80
C MET A 98 5.63 2.48 2.98
N ILE A 99 6.51 3.47 3.11
CA ILE A 99 7.92 3.32 3.40
C ILE A 99 8.20 3.95 4.77
N ASP A 100 9.13 3.37 5.55
CA ASP A 100 9.66 3.99 6.76
C ASP A 100 10.01 5.46 6.47
N ALA A 101 9.43 6.39 7.24
CA ALA A 101 9.59 7.82 6.98
C ALA A 101 11.05 8.27 6.99
N GLY A 102 11.92 7.62 7.77
CA GLY A 102 13.35 7.87 7.77
C GLY A 102 14.07 7.50 6.45
N LEU A 103 13.38 6.80 5.55
CA LEU A 103 13.89 6.39 4.24
C LEU A 103 13.23 7.14 3.08
N HIS A 104 12.36 8.11 3.37
CA HIS A 104 11.74 8.93 2.33
C HIS A 104 12.80 9.72 1.53
N GLY A 105 12.52 9.99 0.27
CA GLY A 105 13.44 10.70 -0.64
C GLY A 105 14.64 9.87 -1.14
N GLN A 106 14.84 8.66 -0.65
CA GLN A 106 15.98 7.79 -1.00
C GLN A 106 15.66 6.75 -2.10
N GLY A 107 14.50 6.88 -2.78
CA GLY A 107 14.12 6.01 -3.89
C GLY A 107 13.44 4.70 -3.49
N HIS A 108 13.29 4.40 -2.20
CA HIS A 108 12.67 3.15 -1.73
C HIS A 108 11.21 3.01 -2.20
N GLY A 109 10.41 4.08 -2.17
CA GLY A 109 9.03 4.07 -2.65
C GLY A 109 8.94 3.76 -4.16
N ARG A 110 9.80 4.38 -4.98
CA ARG A 110 9.88 4.08 -6.42
C ARG A 110 10.24 2.62 -6.67
N ARG A 111 11.21 2.09 -5.92
CA ARG A 111 11.64 0.70 -6.04
C ARG A 111 10.52 -0.28 -5.64
N LEU A 112 9.80 0.01 -4.55
CA LEU A 112 8.65 -0.79 -4.13
C LEU A 112 7.54 -0.77 -5.18
N ALA A 113 7.18 0.39 -5.71
CA ALA A 113 6.19 0.51 -6.78
C ALA A 113 6.58 -0.30 -8.03
N SER A 114 7.85 -0.23 -8.45
CA SER A 114 8.35 -1.03 -9.58
C SER A 114 8.22 -2.53 -9.34
N LEU A 115 8.55 -3.02 -8.13
CA LEU A 115 8.41 -4.44 -7.80
C LEU A 115 6.95 -4.91 -7.83
N LEU A 116 6.01 -4.06 -7.40
CA LEU A 116 4.57 -4.36 -7.48
C LEU A 116 4.10 -4.39 -8.94
N GLU A 117 4.53 -3.43 -9.76
CA GLU A 117 4.21 -3.38 -11.19
C GLU A 117 4.75 -4.63 -11.92
N ASP A 118 5.98 -5.05 -11.62
CA ASP A 118 6.56 -6.28 -12.19
C ASP A 118 5.80 -7.53 -11.75
N ARG A 119 5.33 -7.55 -10.49
CA ARG A 119 4.49 -8.64 -9.99
C ARG A 119 3.16 -8.72 -10.76
N PHE A 120 2.51 -7.58 -11.01
CA PHE A 120 1.30 -7.53 -11.82
C PHE A 120 1.54 -7.92 -13.27
N ARG A 121 2.66 -7.51 -13.90
CA ARG A 121 3.03 -7.95 -15.26
C ARG A 121 3.19 -9.45 -15.34
N ARG A 122 3.87 -10.08 -14.37
CA ARG A 122 4.03 -11.56 -14.32
C ARG A 122 2.70 -12.29 -14.10
N ALA A 123 1.69 -11.60 -13.60
CA ALA A 123 0.32 -12.11 -13.47
C ALA A 123 -0.58 -11.71 -14.66
N ASP A 124 0.04 -11.37 -15.81
CA ASP A 124 -0.63 -10.98 -17.05
C ASP A 124 -1.60 -9.79 -16.91
N ARG A 125 -1.31 -8.89 -15.94
CA ARG A 125 -2.10 -7.68 -15.77
C ARG A 125 -1.57 -6.58 -16.68
N THR A 126 -2.48 -5.92 -17.40
CA THR A 126 -2.16 -4.90 -18.40
C THR A 126 -2.22 -3.47 -17.85
N ALA A 127 -2.73 -3.30 -16.64
CA ALA A 127 -2.79 -2.03 -15.95
C ALA A 127 -2.89 -2.24 -14.43
N VAL A 128 -2.70 -1.17 -13.67
CA VAL A 128 -2.89 -1.13 -12.22
C VAL A 128 -3.53 0.19 -11.84
N ARG A 129 -4.37 0.18 -10.81
CA ARG A 129 -5.02 1.36 -10.24
C ARG A 129 -4.61 1.58 -8.79
N LEU A 130 -4.86 2.78 -8.32
CA LEU A 130 -4.75 3.18 -6.93
C LEU A 130 -5.62 4.42 -6.68
N ALA A 131 -5.85 4.74 -5.41
CA ALA A 131 -6.50 5.98 -5.01
C ALA A 131 -5.56 6.80 -4.13
N VAL A 132 -5.57 8.10 -4.33
CA VAL A 132 -4.85 9.09 -3.52
C VAL A 132 -5.85 10.04 -2.91
N LEU A 133 -5.81 10.23 -1.60
CA LEU A 133 -6.62 11.24 -0.92
C LEU A 133 -6.30 12.64 -1.47
N THR A 134 -7.32 13.45 -1.75
CA THR A 134 -7.13 14.78 -2.35
C THR A 134 -6.36 15.74 -1.47
N ASN A 135 -6.35 15.51 -0.15
CA ASN A 135 -5.55 16.26 0.82
C ASN A 135 -4.08 15.80 0.91
N ASN A 136 -3.64 14.86 0.04
CA ASN A 136 -2.27 14.38 0.00
C ASN A 136 -1.59 14.71 -1.36
N PRO A 137 -1.24 15.97 -1.62
CA PRO A 137 -0.61 16.37 -2.88
C PRO A 137 0.78 15.73 -3.09
N GLY A 138 1.48 15.37 -2.01
CA GLY A 138 2.77 14.68 -2.09
C GLY A 138 2.65 13.29 -2.69
N ALA A 139 1.66 12.51 -2.28
CA ALA A 139 1.39 11.21 -2.88
C ALA A 139 0.93 11.34 -4.34
N LEU A 140 0.09 12.33 -4.65
CA LEU A 140 -0.34 12.58 -6.02
C LEU A 140 0.88 12.88 -6.93
N ALA A 141 1.77 13.76 -6.50
CA ALA A 141 3.00 14.08 -7.23
C ALA A 141 3.91 12.85 -7.40
N PHE A 142 4.05 12.03 -6.35
CA PHE A 142 4.83 10.79 -6.40
C PHE A 142 4.31 9.82 -7.46
N TRP A 143 3.02 9.52 -7.45
CA TRP A 143 2.43 8.57 -8.40
C TRP A 143 2.41 9.11 -9.83
N THR A 144 2.13 10.40 -10.02
CA THR A 144 2.20 11.04 -11.35
C THR A 144 3.62 10.97 -11.92
N ALA A 145 4.65 11.20 -11.08
CA ALA A 145 6.06 11.06 -11.50
C ALA A 145 6.46 9.61 -11.86
N LEU A 146 5.65 8.61 -11.47
CA LEU A 146 5.80 7.20 -11.86
C LEU A 146 4.99 6.85 -13.12
N GLY A 147 4.27 7.81 -13.72
CA GLY A 147 3.48 7.61 -14.93
C GLY A 147 2.04 7.14 -14.68
N TYR A 148 1.52 7.34 -13.47
CA TYR A 148 0.11 7.15 -13.20
C TYR A 148 -0.66 8.41 -13.59
N GLU A 149 -1.81 8.23 -14.23
CA GLU A 149 -2.69 9.31 -14.68
C GLU A 149 -4.00 9.28 -13.90
N VAL A 150 -4.50 10.45 -13.53
CA VAL A 150 -5.81 10.58 -12.87
C VAL A 150 -6.90 10.25 -13.89
N ILE A 151 -7.74 9.28 -13.57
CA ILE A 151 -8.83 8.83 -14.45
C ILE A 151 -10.22 9.12 -13.85
N ASP A 152 -10.30 9.38 -12.54
CA ASP A 152 -11.57 9.60 -11.85
C ASP A 152 -11.37 10.35 -10.53
N HIS A 153 -12.44 10.93 -10.00
CA HIS A 153 -12.52 11.49 -8.66
C HIS A 153 -13.76 10.93 -7.98
N ARG A 154 -13.59 10.34 -6.80
CA ARG A 154 -14.69 9.75 -6.04
C ARG A 154 -14.41 9.78 -4.53
N GLU A 155 -15.36 9.38 -3.74
CA GLU A 155 -15.15 9.12 -2.31
C GLU A 155 -14.66 7.69 -2.10
N ASP A 156 -13.73 7.49 -1.15
CA ASP A 156 -13.35 6.15 -0.75
C ASP A 156 -14.51 5.43 -0.06
N ARG A 157 -14.54 4.11 -0.20
CA ARG A 157 -15.65 3.27 0.28
C ARG A 157 -15.71 3.12 1.80
N ARG A 158 -14.58 3.34 2.49
CA ARG A 158 -14.46 3.06 3.92
C ARG A 158 -14.88 4.24 4.78
N LEU A 159 -14.40 5.44 4.48
CA LEU A 159 -14.61 6.64 5.27
C LEU A 159 -15.25 7.80 4.49
N GLY A 160 -15.58 7.60 3.20
CA GLY A 160 -16.18 8.65 2.37
C GLY A 160 -15.24 9.83 2.11
N ARG A 161 -13.91 9.61 2.13
CA ARG A 161 -12.93 10.67 1.93
C ARG A 161 -12.76 10.94 0.43
N PRO A 162 -12.69 12.22 0.01
CA PRO A 162 -12.44 12.55 -1.38
C PRO A 162 -11.08 12.01 -1.85
N CYS A 163 -11.06 11.30 -2.97
CA CYS A 163 -9.85 10.76 -3.56
C CYS A 163 -9.82 10.90 -5.09
N ALA A 164 -8.62 11.00 -5.64
CA ALA A 164 -8.34 10.83 -7.05
C ALA A 164 -8.00 9.36 -7.31
N VAL A 165 -8.63 8.75 -8.32
CA VAL A 165 -8.27 7.43 -8.80
C VAL A 165 -7.27 7.58 -9.92
N LEU A 166 -6.13 6.91 -9.79
CA LEU A 166 -5.08 6.92 -10.78
C LEU A 166 -4.95 5.53 -11.42
N ARG A 167 -4.52 5.53 -12.68
CA ARG A 167 -4.27 4.30 -13.46
C ARG A 167 -2.95 4.41 -14.20
N LYS A 168 -2.24 3.30 -14.28
CA LYS A 168 -1.05 3.16 -15.12
C LYS A 168 -1.18 1.93 -16.00
N PRO A 169 -1.10 2.05 -17.34
CA PRO A 169 -0.90 0.90 -18.22
C PRO A 169 0.45 0.23 -17.90
N LEU A 170 0.44 -1.10 -17.81
CA LEU A 170 1.65 -1.89 -17.66
C LEU A 170 2.03 -2.41 -19.05
N ALA A 171 3.11 -1.86 -19.64
CA ALA A 171 3.61 -2.40 -20.90
C ALA A 171 3.97 -3.88 -20.71
N ALA A 172 3.66 -4.71 -21.71
CA ALA A 172 4.15 -6.08 -21.75
C ALA A 172 5.69 -6.07 -21.71
N GLU A 173 6.30 -6.96 -20.92
CA GLU A 173 7.74 -7.18 -21.03
C GLU A 173 8.03 -7.52 -22.49
N ARG A 174 8.89 -6.72 -23.13
CA ARG A 174 9.38 -7.10 -24.47
C ARG A 174 10.26 -8.32 -24.27
N ALA A 175 9.82 -9.43 -24.83
CA ALA A 175 10.60 -10.67 -24.92
C ALA A 175 11.94 -10.43 -25.62
#